data_aaa54be81588d2aabaecbd2b161eaa5f
#
_entry.id   aaa54be81588d2aabaecbd2b161eaa5f
#
_cell.length_a   1.000
_cell.length_b   1.000
_cell.length_c   1.000
_cell.angle_alpha   90.00
_cell.angle_beta   90.00
_cell.angle_gamma   90.00
#
_symmetry.space_group_name_H-M   'P 1'
#
loop_
_entity.id
_entity.type
_entity.pdbx_description
1 polymer ?
#
loop_
_entity_poly.entity_id
_entity_poly.type
_entity_poly.pdbx_seq_one_letter_code
_entity_poly.pdbx_strand_id
1 'polypeptide(L)'
;MGAKPRVGLFVTCLVDLFRPSVGFAAIKLIEESGCTVDVPMAQTCCGQPAYNSGDRADTRALAESTIEAFEGYDYVVAPSGSCAGMLKKHYPGLFKGEPVWEARAKAFSDKVHELVSFLVDVRGVARVAARHAGTFTYHDSCSGLRELGIQAQPRALLASMEGLKLVEMQEADVCCGFGGTFCVKYPDISNAIVEKKTGNIDASGAETLLAGDLGCLMNMAGKLKRQGSRVEARHVAEVLAGMTDQPPIGGERSR
;
A
#
# COMPACT_ATOMS: atom_id res chain seq x y z
N MET A 1 -8.04 -31.84 -5.69
CA MET A 1 -7.48 -30.53 -5.34
C MET A 1 -8.45 -29.48 -5.88
N GLY A 2 -8.99 -28.61 -5.03
CA GLY A 2 -9.84 -27.50 -5.49
C GLY A 2 -9.06 -26.52 -6.38
N ALA A 3 -9.75 -25.78 -7.26
CA ALA A 3 -9.12 -24.74 -8.06
C ALA A 3 -8.49 -23.69 -7.13
N LYS A 4 -7.31 -23.19 -7.50
CA LYS A 4 -6.67 -22.10 -6.76
C LYS A 4 -7.51 -20.83 -6.88
N PRO A 5 -7.69 -20.04 -5.80
CA PRO A 5 -8.38 -18.76 -5.89
C PRO A 5 -7.71 -17.84 -6.91
N ARG A 6 -8.53 -17.12 -7.69
CA ARG A 6 -8.08 -16.14 -8.67
C ARG A 6 -8.07 -14.75 -8.04
N VAL A 7 -6.91 -14.13 -8.02
CA VAL A 7 -6.71 -12.78 -7.50
C VAL A 7 -6.49 -11.81 -8.64
N GLY A 8 -7.32 -10.77 -8.71
CA GLY A 8 -7.03 -9.60 -9.53
C GLY A 8 -6.14 -8.64 -8.73
N LEU A 9 -4.91 -8.42 -9.20
CA LEU A 9 -4.01 -7.45 -8.57
C LEU A 9 -4.34 -6.04 -9.05
N PHE A 10 -4.78 -5.19 -8.13
CA PHE A 10 -4.90 -3.76 -8.37
C PHE A 10 -3.54 -3.10 -8.10
N VAL A 11 -2.73 -2.93 -9.16
CA VAL A 11 -1.31 -2.51 -9.06
C VAL A 11 -1.15 -1.14 -8.42
N THR A 12 -2.08 -0.23 -8.59
CA THR A 12 -2.06 1.20 -8.23
C THR A 12 -1.19 2.05 -9.17
N CYS A 13 -1.65 3.27 -9.45
CA CYS A 13 -0.98 4.16 -10.39
C CYS A 13 0.46 4.55 -9.96
N LEU A 14 0.69 4.76 -8.65
CA LEU A 14 2.03 5.11 -8.17
C LEU A 14 3.01 3.94 -8.29
N VAL A 15 2.55 2.72 -8.02
CA VAL A 15 3.38 1.51 -8.17
C VAL A 15 3.74 1.31 -9.63
N ASP A 16 2.76 1.37 -10.54
CA ASP A 16 2.98 1.18 -11.96
C ASP A 16 3.97 2.21 -12.54
N LEU A 17 3.79 3.49 -12.21
CA LEU A 17 4.60 4.57 -12.77
C LEU A 17 5.99 4.71 -12.14
N PHE A 18 6.13 4.50 -10.83
CA PHE A 18 7.36 4.86 -10.11
C PHE A 18 8.12 3.68 -9.51
N ARG A 19 7.42 2.59 -9.16
CA ARG A 19 8.04 1.45 -8.47
C ARG A 19 7.41 0.10 -8.87
N PRO A 20 7.51 -0.33 -10.14
CA PRO A 20 6.90 -1.60 -10.60
C PRO A 20 7.34 -2.83 -9.81
N SER A 21 8.54 -2.80 -9.20
CA SER A 21 9.03 -3.88 -8.32
C SER A 21 8.08 -4.22 -7.18
N VAL A 22 7.30 -3.26 -6.67
CA VAL A 22 6.26 -3.51 -5.65
C VAL A 22 5.14 -4.39 -6.22
N GLY A 23 4.73 -4.15 -7.47
CA GLY A 23 3.74 -4.98 -8.17
C GLY A 23 4.24 -6.42 -8.35
N PHE A 24 5.47 -6.59 -8.81
CA PHE A 24 6.09 -7.92 -8.96
C PHE A 24 6.27 -8.63 -7.61
N ALA A 25 6.65 -7.90 -6.56
CA ALA A 25 6.71 -8.45 -5.21
C ALA A 25 5.34 -8.90 -4.70
N ALA A 26 4.29 -8.12 -4.98
CA ALA A 26 2.92 -8.50 -4.63
C ALA A 26 2.47 -9.77 -5.36
N ILE A 27 2.74 -9.89 -6.67
CA ILE A 27 2.46 -11.11 -7.45
C ILE A 27 3.12 -12.31 -6.78
N LYS A 28 4.44 -12.25 -6.54
CA LYS A 28 5.19 -13.32 -5.91
C LYS A 28 4.59 -13.76 -4.58
N LEU A 29 4.31 -12.82 -3.69
CA LEU A 29 3.76 -13.13 -2.35
C LEU A 29 2.35 -13.76 -2.43
N ILE A 30 1.51 -13.29 -3.34
CA ILE A 30 0.16 -13.83 -3.54
C ILE A 30 0.23 -15.25 -4.12
N GLU A 31 1.10 -15.50 -5.10
CA GLU A 31 1.30 -16.83 -5.68
C GLU A 31 1.87 -17.82 -4.67
N GLU A 32 2.84 -17.41 -3.86
CA GLU A 32 3.40 -18.21 -2.75
C GLU A 32 2.33 -18.53 -1.70
N SER A 33 1.28 -17.69 -1.54
CA SER A 33 0.13 -17.98 -0.68
C SER A 33 -0.86 -19.00 -1.27
N GLY A 34 -0.59 -19.54 -2.47
CA GLY A 34 -1.38 -20.59 -3.12
C GLY A 34 -2.52 -20.05 -4.00
N CYS A 35 -2.46 -18.82 -4.46
CA CYS A 35 -3.39 -18.21 -5.41
C CYS A 35 -2.84 -18.20 -6.84
N THR A 36 -3.69 -17.88 -7.82
CA THR A 36 -3.29 -17.41 -9.16
C THR A 36 -3.52 -15.91 -9.23
N VAL A 37 -2.63 -15.19 -9.93
CA VAL A 37 -2.69 -13.73 -10.03
C VAL A 37 -2.84 -13.30 -11.48
N ASP A 38 -3.81 -12.44 -11.71
CA ASP A 38 -3.96 -11.70 -12.97
C ASP A 38 -3.84 -10.20 -12.70
N VAL A 39 -3.34 -9.46 -13.69
CA VAL A 39 -3.26 -7.99 -13.66
C VAL A 39 -4.17 -7.46 -14.78
N PRO A 40 -5.42 -7.06 -14.48
CA PRO A 40 -6.33 -6.55 -15.50
C PRO A 40 -5.77 -5.30 -16.17
N MET A 41 -5.59 -5.34 -17.49
CA MET A 41 -5.02 -4.23 -18.26
C MET A 41 -5.94 -2.99 -18.32
N ALA A 42 -7.24 -3.18 -18.07
CA ALA A 42 -8.23 -2.10 -18.06
C ALA A 42 -8.21 -1.26 -16.77
N GLN A 43 -7.43 -1.66 -15.76
CA GLN A 43 -7.33 -0.90 -14.52
C GLN A 43 -6.62 0.44 -14.71
N THR A 44 -7.02 1.42 -13.92
CA THR A 44 -6.43 2.76 -13.89
C THR A 44 -6.16 3.22 -12.44
N CYS A 45 -6.37 4.49 -12.13
CA CYS A 45 -6.29 5.00 -10.77
C CYS A 45 -7.52 4.55 -9.94
N CYS A 46 -7.35 4.36 -8.62
CA CYS A 46 -8.46 4.09 -7.70
C CYS A 46 -9.45 5.27 -7.55
N GLY A 47 -9.17 6.43 -8.15
CA GLY A 47 -10.02 7.61 -8.05
C GLY A 47 -9.87 8.44 -6.77
N GLN A 48 -9.01 8.05 -5.83
CA GLN A 48 -8.84 8.79 -4.57
C GLN A 48 -8.49 10.28 -4.75
N PRO A 49 -7.63 10.70 -5.70
CA PRO A 49 -7.35 12.12 -5.92
C PRO A 49 -8.59 12.93 -6.35
N ALA A 50 -9.42 12.38 -7.24
CA ALA A 50 -10.69 12.98 -7.67
C ALA A 50 -11.67 13.03 -6.49
N TYR A 51 -11.82 11.92 -5.77
CA TYR A 51 -12.66 11.83 -4.57
C TYR A 51 -12.32 12.91 -3.53
N ASN A 52 -11.02 13.03 -3.17
CA ASN A 52 -10.53 13.99 -2.19
C ASN A 52 -10.63 15.45 -2.69
N SER A 53 -10.76 15.65 -4.00
CA SER A 53 -10.97 16.96 -4.60
C SER A 53 -12.44 17.33 -4.75
N GLY A 54 -13.35 16.42 -4.39
CA GLY A 54 -14.81 16.64 -4.50
C GLY A 54 -15.38 16.35 -5.90
N ASP A 55 -14.55 15.86 -6.83
CA ASP A 55 -14.99 15.47 -8.17
C ASP A 55 -15.68 14.10 -8.13
N ARG A 56 -16.98 14.14 -7.94
CA ARG A 56 -17.81 12.93 -7.82
C ARG A 56 -18.05 12.26 -9.16
N ALA A 57 -18.11 13.01 -10.25
CA ALA A 57 -18.37 12.48 -11.58
C ALA A 57 -17.21 11.61 -12.06
N ASP A 58 -15.99 12.15 -12.04
CA ASP A 58 -14.80 11.40 -12.46
C ASP A 58 -14.50 10.24 -11.50
N THR A 59 -14.69 10.45 -10.18
CA THR A 59 -14.54 9.38 -9.20
C THR A 59 -15.46 8.21 -9.50
N ARG A 60 -16.71 8.49 -9.83
CA ARG A 60 -17.72 7.48 -10.15
C ARG A 60 -17.37 6.73 -11.43
N ALA A 61 -17.01 7.42 -12.50
CA ALA A 61 -16.61 6.82 -13.77
C ALA A 61 -15.41 5.85 -13.60
N LEU A 62 -14.41 6.26 -12.80
CA LEU A 62 -13.27 5.41 -12.43
C LEU A 62 -13.71 4.18 -11.62
N ALA A 63 -14.66 4.35 -10.69
CA ALA A 63 -15.17 3.25 -9.88
C ALA A 63 -15.95 2.24 -10.74
N GLU A 64 -16.79 2.69 -11.68
CA GLU A 64 -17.52 1.83 -12.61
C GLU A 64 -16.55 0.97 -13.43
N SER A 65 -15.57 1.60 -14.09
CA SER A 65 -14.56 0.89 -14.88
C SER A 65 -13.75 -0.11 -14.04
N THR A 66 -13.41 0.26 -12.80
CA THR A 66 -12.67 -0.62 -11.90
C THR A 66 -13.52 -1.82 -11.48
N ILE A 67 -14.77 -1.62 -11.10
CA ILE A 67 -15.70 -2.70 -10.74
C ILE A 67 -15.81 -3.69 -11.89
N GLU A 68 -16.03 -3.20 -13.13
CA GLU A 68 -16.14 -4.03 -14.33
C GLU A 68 -14.87 -4.84 -14.60
N ALA A 69 -13.70 -4.20 -14.50
CA ALA A 69 -12.42 -4.86 -14.73
C ALA A 69 -12.14 -6.01 -13.75
N PHE A 70 -12.72 -5.96 -12.54
CA PHE A 70 -12.42 -6.91 -11.48
C PHE A 70 -13.58 -7.84 -11.08
N GLU A 71 -14.71 -7.83 -11.79
CA GLU A 71 -15.88 -8.67 -11.44
C GLU A 71 -15.57 -10.17 -11.40
N GLY A 72 -14.75 -10.67 -12.34
CA GLY A 72 -14.48 -12.09 -12.51
C GLY A 72 -13.48 -12.73 -11.54
N TYR A 73 -12.99 -11.98 -10.54
CA TYR A 73 -12.00 -12.47 -9.56
C TYR A 73 -12.63 -12.83 -8.23
N ASP A 74 -12.04 -13.82 -7.53
CA ASP A 74 -12.45 -14.19 -6.18
C ASP A 74 -12.04 -13.12 -5.16
N TYR A 75 -10.87 -12.53 -5.37
CA TYR A 75 -10.32 -11.45 -4.55
C TYR A 75 -9.72 -10.34 -5.41
N VAL A 76 -9.71 -9.12 -4.87
CA VAL A 76 -9.00 -7.97 -5.42
C VAL A 76 -8.00 -7.52 -4.38
N VAL A 77 -6.71 -7.52 -4.72
CA VAL A 77 -5.65 -7.19 -3.78
C VAL A 77 -4.86 -5.98 -4.27
N ALA A 78 -4.64 -5.01 -3.39
CA ALA A 78 -3.85 -3.82 -3.69
C ALA A 78 -2.67 -3.68 -2.71
N PRO A 79 -1.43 -3.45 -3.18
CA PRO A 79 -0.27 -3.18 -2.32
C PRO A 79 -0.25 -1.70 -1.88
N SER A 80 -1.36 -1.23 -1.32
CA SER A 80 -1.54 0.16 -0.87
C SER A 80 -2.75 0.26 0.03
N GLY A 81 -2.54 0.72 1.28
CA GLY A 81 -3.62 0.93 2.23
C GLY A 81 -4.61 2.00 1.78
N SER A 82 -4.12 3.08 1.17
CA SER A 82 -4.97 4.18 0.70
C SER A 82 -5.84 3.78 -0.49
N CYS A 83 -5.28 3.07 -1.47
CA CYS A 83 -6.05 2.56 -2.60
C CYS A 83 -7.06 1.48 -2.16
N ALA A 84 -6.64 0.52 -1.34
CA ALA A 84 -7.54 -0.51 -0.81
C ALA A 84 -8.68 0.11 0.04
N GLY A 85 -8.38 1.15 0.84
CA GLY A 85 -9.39 1.93 1.57
C GLY A 85 -10.40 2.58 0.62
N MET A 86 -9.93 3.23 -0.44
CA MET A 86 -10.80 3.84 -1.45
C MET A 86 -11.74 2.81 -2.09
N LEU A 87 -11.20 1.68 -2.56
CA LEU A 87 -11.96 0.61 -3.21
C LEU A 87 -12.97 -0.04 -2.24
N LYS A 88 -12.55 -0.31 -0.99
CA LYS A 88 -13.35 -1.06 -0.02
C LYS A 88 -14.39 -0.22 0.71
N LYS A 89 -14.02 1.00 1.12
CA LYS A 89 -14.85 1.83 2.01
C LYS A 89 -15.62 2.92 1.30
N HIS A 90 -15.06 3.50 0.24
CA HIS A 90 -15.65 4.68 -0.39
C HIS A 90 -16.45 4.37 -1.65
N TYR A 91 -16.10 3.35 -2.43
CA TYR A 91 -16.84 2.97 -3.64
C TYR A 91 -18.33 2.70 -3.39
N PRO A 92 -18.75 1.94 -2.36
CA PRO A 92 -20.18 1.70 -2.13
C PRO A 92 -20.99 2.99 -1.96
N GLY A 93 -20.39 4.01 -1.33
CA GLY A 93 -21.06 5.30 -1.10
C GLY A 93 -21.28 6.13 -2.36
N LEU A 94 -20.56 5.85 -3.46
CA LEU A 94 -20.68 6.57 -4.73
C LEU A 94 -21.99 6.22 -5.47
N PHE A 95 -22.56 5.06 -5.20
CA PHE A 95 -23.71 4.49 -5.92
C PHE A 95 -24.98 4.43 -5.06
N LYS A 96 -25.01 5.15 -3.95
CA LYS A 96 -26.17 5.16 -3.04
C LYS A 96 -27.44 5.61 -3.75
N GLY A 97 -28.49 4.78 -3.65
CA GLY A 97 -29.79 5.01 -4.30
C GLY A 97 -29.91 4.46 -5.73
N GLU A 98 -28.91 3.74 -6.22
CA GLU A 98 -28.90 3.08 -7.53
C GLU A 98 -28.78 1.55 -7.35
N PRO A 99 -29.88 0.81 -7.19
CA PRO A 99 -29.87 -0.57 -6.69
C PRO A 99 -28.90 -1.52 -7.42
N VAL A 100 -28.77 -1.38 -8.75
CA VAL A 100 -27.91 -2.24 -9.55
C VAL A 100 -26.42 -1.97 -9.25
N TRP A 101 -26.02 -0.69 -9.29
CA TRP A 101 -24.64 -0.31 -9.04
C TRP A 101 -24.27 -0.44 -7.57
N GLU A 102 -25.21 -0.16 -6.65
CA GLU A 102 -25.01 -0.34 -5.22
C GLU A 102 -24.70 -1.81 -4.88
N ALA A 103 -25.44 -2.75 -5.48
CA ALA A 103 -25.17 -4.18 -5.32
C ALA A 103 -23.82 -4.60 -5.90
N ARG A 104 -23.47 -4.12 -7.11
CA ARG A 104 -22.16 -4.39 -7.74
C ARG A 104 -21.00 -3.82 -6.92
N ALA A 105 -21.11 -2.57 -6.49
CA ALA A 105 -20.07 -1.91 -5.68
C ALA A 105 -19.88 -2.61 -4.32
N LYS A 106 -20.97 -3.06 -3.70
CA LYS A 106 -20.89 -3.85 -2.47
C LYS A 106 -20.19 -5.19 -2.71
N ALA A 107 -20.62 -5.95 -3.71
CA ALA A 107 -20.00 -7.24 -4.05
C ALA A 107 -18.52 -7.10 -4.39
N PHE A 108 -18.14 -6.03 -5.09
CA PHE A 108 -16.75 -5.68 -5.36
C PHE A 108 -15.99 -5.36 -4.07
N SER A 109 -16.51 -4.47 -3.21
CA SER A 109 -15.81 -4.04 -2.00
C SER A 109 -15.61 -5.16 -0.98
N ASP A 110 -16.52 -6.13 -0.93
CA ASP A 110 -16.43 -7.28 -0.03
C ASP A 110 -15.18 -8.15 -0.33
N LYS A 111 -14.75 -8.24 -1.58
CA LYS A 111 -13.57 -9.00 -2.02
C LYS A 111 -12.27 -8.20 -2.10
N VAL A 112 -12.30 -6.89 -1.80
CA VAL A 112 -11.10 -6.04 -1.79
C VAL A 112 -10.30 -6.20 -0.50
N HIS A 113 -8.99 -6.37 -0.63
CA HIS A 113 -8.05 -6.46 0.49
C HIS A 113 -6.77 -5.67 0.18
N GLU A 114 -6.14 -5.15 1.22
CA GLU A 114 -4.76 -4.71 1.12
C GLU A 114 -3.84 -5.93 1.19
N LEU A 115 -2.67 -5.86 0.53
CA LEU A 115 -1.77 -7.01 0.34
C LEU A 115 -1.41 -7.75 1.64
N VAL A 116 -0.92 -7.03 2.66
CA VAL A 116 -0.42 -7.68 3.89
C VAL A 116 -1.58 -8.26 4.69
N SER A 117 -2.71 -7.56 4.77
CA SER A 117 -3.92 -8.08 5.39
C SER A 117 -4.47 -9.30 4.65
N PHE A 118 -4.42 -9.31 3.31
CA PHE A 118 -4.80 -10.48 2.53
C PHE A 118 -3.95 -11.69 2.87
N LEU A 119 -2.62 -11.53 2.90
CA LEU A 119 -1.71 -12.62 3.22
C LEU A 119 -1.98 -13.21 4.61
N VAL A 120 -2.10 -12.36 5.62
CA VAL A 120 -2.26 -12.80 7.01
C VAL A 120 -3.69 -13.25 7.32
N ASP A 121 -4.67 -12.37 7.09
CA ASP A 121 -6.03 -12.57 7.59
C ASP A 121 -6.86 -13.49 6.68
N VAL A 122 -6.58 -13.52 5.37
CA VAL A 122 -7.34 -14.32 4.39
C VAL A 122 -6.61 -15.61 4.04
N ARG A 123 -5.28 -15.54 3.80
CA ARG A 123 -4.49 -16.71 3.39
C ARG A 123 -3.82 -17.45 4.54
N GLY A 124 -3.83 -16.89 5.75
CA GLY A 124 -3.23 -17.52 6.93
C GLY A 124 -1.70 -17.61 6.87
N VAL A 125 -1.04 -16.73 6.11
CA VAL A 125 0.41 -16.71 6.00
C VAL A 125 1.00 -16.24 7.33
N ALA A 126 1.67 -17.14 8.03
CA ALA A 126 2.31 -16.87 9.33
C ALA A 126 3.78 -16.47 9.19
N ARG A 127 4.43 -16.77 8.06
CA ARG A 127 5.85 -16.50 7.82
C ARG A 127 6.17 -16.39 6.35
N VAL A 128 7.22 -15.64 6.04
CA VAL A 128 7.81 -15.55 4.71
C VAL A 128 9.20 -16.18 4.69
N ALA A 129 9.62 -16.66 3.51
CA ALA A 129 10.92 -17.29 3.34
C ALA A 129 12.08 -16.30 3.20
N ALA A 130 11.78 -15.04 2.90
CA ALA A 130 12.78 -14.00 2.70
C ALA A 130 13.58 -13.73 3.99
N ARG A 131 14.86 -13.35 3.79
CA ARG A 131 15.78 -12.98 4.87
C ARG A 131 16.31 -11.57 4.59
N HIS A 132 16.42 -10.77 5.60
CA HIS A 132 17.01 -9.44 5.49
C HIS A 132 17.61 -9.03 6.83
N ALA A 133 18.92 -8.85 6.88
CA ALA A 133 19.59 -8.39 8.09
C ALA A 133 19.53 -6.86 8.19
N GLY A 134 19.32 -6.34 9.40
CA GLY A 134 19.32 -4.92 9.68
C GLY A 134 18.23 -4.48 10.64
N THR A 135 18.24 -3.18 10.93
CA THR A 135 17.25 -2.51 11.79
C THR A 135 16.23 -1.76 10.94
N PHE A 136 14.95 -2.04 11.20
CA PHE A 136 13.83 -1.52 10.44
C PHE A 136 12.84 -0.79 11.35
N THR A 137 12.19 0.24 10.81
CA THR A 137 11.03 0.84 11.44
C THR A 137 9.85 0.84 10.48
N TYR A 138 8.62 0.85 10.99
CA TYR A 138 7.41 0.75 10.19
C TYR A 138 6.51 1.96 10.38
N HIS A 139 6.05 2.55 9.29
CA HIS A 139 5.03 3.60 9.28
C HIS A 139 3.66 3.00 8.98
N ASP A 140 2.72 3.16 9.93
CA ASP A 140 1.32 2.81 9.73
C ASP A 140 0.62 3.88 8.89
N SER A 141 0.29 3.56 7.63
CA SER A 141 -0.44 4.51 6.78
C SER A 141 -1.83 4.78 7.35
N CYS A 142 -2.29 6.04 7.28
CA CYS A 142 -3.53 6.44 7.94
C CYS A 142 -4.76 5.66 7.44
N SER A 143 -4.90 5.43 6.13
CA SER A 143 -6.00 4.62 5.58
C SER A 143 -5.84 3.14 5.92
N GLY A 144 -4.62 2.60 5.83
CA GLY A 144 -4.36 1.21 6.26
C GLY A 144 -4.78 0.97 7.69
N LEU A 145 -4.35 1.84 8.61
CA LEU A 145 -4.66 1.71 10.02
C LEU A 145 -6.12 2.01 10.34
N ARG A 146 -6.62 3.21 9.96
CA ARG A 146 -7.90 3.72 10.46
C ARG A 146 -9.12 3.18 9.72
N GLU A 147 -8.97 2.88 8.42
CA GLU A 147 -10.07 2.38 7.60
C GLU A 147 -10.08 0.85 7.49
N LEU A 148 -8.89 0.22 7.48
CA LEU A 148 -8.74 -1.21 7.24
C LEU A 148 -8.26 -2.00 8.48
N GLY A 149 -7.83 -1.34 9.57
CA GLY A 149 -7.37 -1.99 10.79
C GLY A 149 -6.02 -2.70 10.65
N ILE A 150 -5.19 -2.27 9.70
CA ILE A 150 -3.89 -2.90 9.41
C ILE A 150 -2.82 -2.30 10.31
N GLN A 151 -2.32 -3.09 11.26
CA GLN A 151 -1.23 -2.72 12.16
C GLN A 151 -0.42 -3.94 12.61
N ALA A 152 -1.09 -4.97 13.11
CA ALA A 152 -0.45 -6.18 13.60
C ALA A 152 0.10 -7.05 12.46
N GLN A 153 -0.58 -7.08 11.32
CA GLN A 153 -0.26 -7.96 10.20
C GLN A 153 1.15 -7.73 9.63
N PRO A 154 1.57 -6.50 9.27
CA PRO A 154 2.94 -6.28 8.79
C PRO A 154 3.98 -6.64 9.86
N ARG A 155 3.72 -6.34 11.12
CA ARG A 155 4.63 -6.67 12.23
C ARG A 155 4.79 -8.17 12.41
N ALA A 156 3.72 -8.94 12.29
CA ALA A 156 3.75 -10.40 12.38
C ALA A 156 4.62 -11.02 11.27
N LEU A 157 4.47 -10.58 10.02
CA LEU A 157 5.28 -11.09 8.91
C LEU A 157 6.74 -10.64 9.03
N LEU A 158 7.01 -9.39 9.39
CA LEU A 158 8.38 -8.89 9.59
C LEU A 158 9.08 -9.61 10.74
N ALA A 159 8.38 -9.88 11.84
CA ALA A 159 8.93 -10.64 12.97
C ALA A 159 9.28 -12.10 12.61
N SER A 160 8.68 -12.65 11.55
CA SER A 160 9.00 -14.00 11.06
C SER A 160 10.29 -14.08 10.24
N MET A 161 10.85 -12.92 9.85
CA MET A 161 12.03 -12.84 8.97
C MET A 161 13.32 -13.00 9.78
N GLU A 162 14.21 -13.86 9.30
CA GLU A 162 15.52 -14.05 9.90
C GLU A 162 16.44 -12.85 9.68
N GLY A 163 17.05 -12.36 10.76
CA GLY A 163 18.00 -11.23 10.74
C GLY A 163 17.37 -9.85 10.80
N LEU A 164 16.04 -9.72 10.64
CA LEU A 164 15.33 -8.45 10.71
C LEU A 164 15.04 -8.07 12.16
N LYS A 165 15.44 -6.87 12.57
CA LYS A 165 15.07 -6.29 13.86
C LYS A 165 14.14 -5.10 13.64
N LEU A 166 12.89 -5.23 14.05
CA LEU A 166 11.93 -4.14 14.01
C LEU A 166 12.09 -3.28 15.27
N VAL A 167 12.29 -1.97 15.08
CA VAL A 167 12.30 -0.95 16.14
C VAL A 167 11.18 0.05 15.84
N GLU A 168 10.30 0.26 16.81
CA GLU A 168 9.18 1.16 16.59
C GLU A 168 9.64 2.62 16.69
N MET A 169 9.26 3.44 15.69
CA MET A 169 9.41 4.89 15.80
C MET A 169 8.33 5.47 16.71
N GLN A 170 8.60 6.59 17.34
CA GLN A 170 7.59 7.35 18.04
C GLN A 170 6.52 7.85 17.04
N GLU A 171 5.25 7.79 17.42
CA GLU A 171 4.11 8.22 16.56
C GLU A 171 4.08 7.50 15.19
N ALA A 172 4.31 6.19 15.17
CA ALA A 172 4.28 5.39 13.95
C ALA A 172 2.95 5.51 13.18
N ASP A 173 1.85 5.73 13.91
CA ASP A 173 0.46 5.87 13.47
C ASP A 173 0.04 7.30 13.06
N VAL A 174 0.91 8.29 13.26
CA VAL A 174 0.64 9.69 12.86
C VAL A 174 0.92 9.86 11.37
N CYS A 175 0.10 10.68 10.70
CA CYS A 175 0.16 10.94 9.26
C CYS A 175 1.56 11.35 8.77
N CYS A 176 1.94 10.89 7.58
CA CYS A 176 3.19 11.26 6.91
C CYS A 176 3.12 12.61 6.16
N GLY A 177 1.94 13.25 6.10
CA GLY A 177 1.76 14.51 5.38
C GLY A 177 1.48 14.40 3.88
N PHE A 178 1.51 13.20 3.26
CA PHE A 178 1.27 13.04 1.83
C PHE A 178 -0.18 13.42 1.45
N GLY A 179 -1.18 12.71 2.01
CA GLY A 179 -2.61 12.98 1.80
C GLY A 179 -3.07 13.03 0.33
N GLY A 180 -2.39 12.34 -0.59
CA GLY A 180 -2.66 12.40 -2.02
C GLY A 180 -2.42 13.81 -2.58
N THR A 181 -3.50 14.51 -2.94
CA THR A 181 -3.42 15.91 -3.44
C THR A 181 -3.11 16.94 -2.35
N PHE A 182 -3.18 16.58 -1.07
CA PHE A 182 -2.97 17.50 0.04
C PHE A 182 -1.56 18.11 0.04
N CYS A 183 -0.53 17.29 -0.20
CA CYS A 183 0.86 17.76 -0.23
C CYS A 183 1.13 18.79 -1.36
N VAL A 184 0.31 18.78 -2.41
CA VAL A 184 0.38 19.76 -3.51
C VAL A 184 -0.43 21.00 -3.18
N LYS A 185 -1.63 20.84 -2.60
CA LYS A 185 -2.53 21.96 -2.27
C LYS A 185 -2.07 22.77 -1.05
N TYR A 186 -1.44 22.09 -0.09
CA TYR A 186 -1.01 22.69 1.19
C TYR A 186 0.45 22.30 1.51
N PRO A 187 1.42 22.70 0.68
CA PRO A 187 2.81 22.22 0.77
C PRO A 187 3.48 22.55 2.11
N ASP A 188 3.23 23.73 2.67
CA ASP A 188 3.84 24.15 3.93
C ASP A 188 3.36 23.30 5.11
N ILE A 189 2.06 23.00 5.17
CA ILE A 189 1.49 22.14 6.21
C ILE A 189 1.99 20.71 6.04
N SER A 190 1.98 20.20 4.81
CA SER A 190 2.52 18.88 4.48
C SER A 190 3.99 18.77 4.89
N ASN A 191 4.79 19.80 4.58
CA ASN A 191 6.21 19.82 4.95
C ASN A 191 6.40 19.80 6.48
N ALA A 192 5.63 20.56 7.24
CA ALA A 192 5.72 20.55 8.71
C ALA A 192 5.37 19.15 9.29
N ILE A 193 4.35 18.50 8.75
CA ILE A 193 3.94 17.14 9.18
C ILE A 193 5.04 16.12 8.86
N VAL A 194 5.56 16.11 7.62
CA VAL A 194 6.59 15.14 7.22
C VAL A 194 7.92 15.38 7.93
N GLU A 195 8.25 16.63 8.28
CA GLU A 195 9.45 16.98 9.03
C GLU A 195 9.43 16.36 10.43
N LYS A 196 8.32 16.48 11.16
CA LYS A 196 8.15 15.80 12.45
C LYS A 196 8.26 14.28 12.30
N LYS A 197 7.62 13.71 11.28
CA LYS A 197 7.66 12.27 11.00
C LYS A 197 9.07 11.78 10.72
N THR A 198 9.84 12.49 9.88
CA THR A 198 11.23 12.10 9.56
C THR A 198 12.17 12.26 10.75
N GLY A 199 11.93 13.23 11.63
CA GLY A 199 12.62 13.33 12.91
C GLY A 199 12.40 12.10 13.81
N ASN A 200 11.17 11.59 13.89
CA ASN A 200 10.86 10.35 14.64
C ASN A 200 11.50 9.11 13.99
N ILE A 201 11.58 9.08 12.64
CA ILE A 201 12.26 8.00 11.91
C ILE A 201 13.75 7.99 12.25
N ASP A 202 14.44 9.12 12.13
CA ASP A 202 15.87 9.24 12.46
C ASP A 202 16.15 8.90 13.94
N ALA A 203 15.29 9.38 14.85
CA ALA A 203 15.40 9.12 16.28
C ALA A 203 15.20 7.64 16.66
N SER A 204 14.54 6.83 15.81
CA SER A 204 14.37 5.39 16.05
C SER A 204 15.67 4.60 15.96
N GLY A 205 16.69 5.14 15.29
CA GLY A 205 17.94 4.46 15.00
C GLY A 205 17.82 3.33 13.97
N ALA A 206 16.69 3.25 13.24
CA ALA A 206 16.52 2.28 12.17
C ALA A 206 17.34 2.65 10.93
N GLU A 207 17.85 1.64 10.24
CA GLU A 207 18.55 1.79 8.96
C GLU A 207 17.55 1.90 7.79
N THR A 208 16.36 1.30 7.94
CA THR A 208 15.36 1.23 6.88
C THR A 208 13.97 1.55 7.41
N LEU A 209 13.29 2.48 6.73
CA LEU A 209 11.86 2.76 6.88
C LEU A 209 11.04 1.85 5.97
N LEU A 210 10.02 1.21 6.52
CA LEU A 210 9.03 0.43 5.79
C LEU A 210 7.63 1.06 5.88
N ALA A 211 6.83 0.88 4.84
CA ALA A 211 5.39 1.09 4.86
C ALA A 211 4.71 0.27 3.75
N GLY A 212 3.40 0.10 3.85
CA GLY A 212 2.55 -0.53 2.85
C GLY A 212 1.85 0.47 1.92
N ASP A 213 2.38 1.70 1.80
CA ASP A 213 1.78 2.74 0.95
C ASP A 213 2.89 3.57 0.27
N LEU A 214 2.98 3.44 -1.06
CA LEU A 214 4.06 4.07 -1.82
C LEU A 214 4.01 5.61 -1.75
N GLY A 215 2.81 6.20 -1.71
CA GLY A 215 2.68 7.66 -1.59
C GLY A 215 3.28 8.20 -0.29
N CYS A 216 3.02 7.51 0.84
CA CYS A 216 3.64 7.83 2.12
C CYS A 216 5.17 7.70 2.04
N LEU A 217 5.65 6.61 1.48
CA LEU A 217 7.09 6.36 1.34
C LEU A 217 7.79 7.41 0.48
N MET A 218 7.20 7.80 -0.65
CA MET A 218 7.77 8.83 -1.53
C MET A 218 7.89 10.19 -0.82
N ASN A 219 6.87 10.56 -0.03
CA ASN A 219 6.89 11.83 0.73
C ASN A 219 7.98 11.81 1.81
N MET A 220 8.04 10.74 2.60
CA MET A 220 9.03 10.59 3.67
C MET A 220 10.45 10.44 3.11
N ALA A 221 10.66 9.59 2.10
CA ALA A 221 11.97 9.41 1.46
C ALA A 221 12.51 10.71 0.86
N GLY A 222 11.64 11.48 0.18
CA GLY A 222 12.03 12.79 -0.35
C GLY A 222 12.46 13.78 0.73
N LYS A 223 11.80 13.77 1.89
CA LYS A 223 12.19 14.63 3.03
C LYS A 223 13.48 14.13 3.70
N LEU A 224 13.60 12.83 3.99
CA LEU A 224 14.82 12.21 4.54
C LEU A 224 16.05 12.55 3.68
N LYS A 225 15.94 12.38 2.36
CA LYS A 225 17.03 12.73 1.42
C LYS A 225 17.44 14.21 1.53
N ARG A 226 16.46 15.14 1.57
CA ARG A 226 16.74 16.58 1.70
C ARG A 226 17.37 16.97 3.05
N GLN A 227 17.12 16.20 4.10
CA GLN A 227 17.71 16.38 5.43
C GLN A 227 19.08 15.71 5.57
N GLY A 228 19.55 14.98 4.55
CA GLY A 228 20.82 14.24 4.61
C GLY A 228 20.76 12.98 5.49
N SER A 229 19.57 12.48 5.79
CA SER A 229 19.39 11.22 6.52
C SER A 229 19.96 10.04 5.73
N ARG A 230 20.48 9.05 6.45
CA ARG A 230 20.98 7.78 5.88
C ARG A 230 19.92 6.69 5.86
N VAL A 231 18.74 6.94 6.41
CA VAL A 231 17.66 5.96 6.47
C VAL A 231 17.14 5.70 5.06
N GLU A 232 17.20 4.44 4.64
CA GLU A 232 16.61 3.97 3.38
C GLU A 232 15.09 3.83 3.52
N ALA A 233 14.34 4.07 2.45
CA ALA A 233 12.90 3.81 2.41
C ALA A 233 12.60 2.68 1.41
N ARG A 234 11.85 1.65 1.84
CA ARG A 234 11.45 0.51 1.01
C ARG A 234 9.99 0.14 1.23
N HIS A 235 9.34 -0.36 0.20
CA HIS A 235 7.99 -0.89 0.35
C HIS A 235 8.04 -2.25 1.06
N VAL A 236 7.14 -2.48 2.02
CA VAL A 236 7.11 -3.72 2.80
C VAL A 236 7.00 -4.97 1.91
N ALA A 237 6.25 -4.91 0.81
CA ALA A 237 6.12 -6.02 -0.14
C ALA A 237 7.47 -6.47 -0.72
N GLU A 238 8.36 -5.52 -1.07
CA GLU A 238 9.69 -5.84 -1.62
C GLU A 238 10.54 -6.60 -0.60
N VAL A 239 10.51 -6.17 0.65
CA VAL A 239 11.26 -6.82 1.74
C VAL A 239 10.69 -8.20 2.05
N LEU A 240 9.37 -8.32 2.19
CA LEU A 240 8.71 -9.61 2.44
C LEU A 240 8.92 -10.62 1.30
N ALA A 241 9.02 -10.15 0.05
CA ALA A 241 9.29 -10.99 -1.12
C ALA A 241 10.80 -11.30 -1.33
N GLY A 242 11.70 -10.65 -0.57
CA GLY A 242 13.14 -10.75 -0.80
C GLY A 242 13.60 -10.09 -2.10
N MET A 243 12.89 -9.08 -2.58
CA MET A 243 13.15 -8.36 -3.84
C MET A 243 13.73 -6.97 -3.54
N THR A 244 14.91 -6.92 -2.96
CA THR A 244 15.57 -5.68 -2.51
C THR A 244 16.73 -5.22 -3.39
N ASP A 245 16.92 -5.81 -4.58
CA ASP A 245 17.99 -5.49 -5.52
C ASP A 245 17.86 -4.09 -6.14
N GLN A 246 16.62 -3.56 -6.16
CA GLN A 246 16.39 -2.19 -6.60
C GLN A 246 16.89 -1.20 -5.54
N PRO A 247 17.44 -0.02 -5.94
CA PRO A 247 17.81 1.01 -4.99
C PRO A 247 16.62 1.42 -4.11
N PRO A 248 16.84 1.95 -2.90
CA PRO A 248 15.76 2.44 -2.05
C PRO A 248 14.96 3.54 -2.74
N ILE A 249 13.74 3.78 -2.27
CA ILE A 249 12.87 4.83 -2.80
C ILE A 249 13.55 6.19 -2.57
N GLY A 250 13.69 6.99 -3.64
CA GLY A 250 14.44 8.25 -3.61
C GLY A 250 15.96 8.10 -3.75
N GLY A 251 16.47 6.86 -3.82
CA GLY A 251 17.87 6.56 -4.13
C GLY A 251 18.18 6.72 -5.63
N GLU A 252 19.45 6.88 -5.94
CA GLU A 252 19.90 6.93 -7.34
C GLU A 252 20.00 5.50 -7.89
N ARG A 253 19.53 5.30 -9.14
CA ARG A 253 19.87 4.08 -9.87
C ARG A 253 21.36 4.14 -10.19
N SER A 254 22.12 3.12 -9.79
CA SER A 254 23.48 2.94 -10.33
C SER A 254 23.36 2.89 -11.86
N ARG A 255 24.04 3.82 -12.53
CA ARG A 255 24.11 3.88 -13.99
C ARG A 255 24.88 2.69 -14.55
#